data_c155b45058919af5697a6f6b902b64b9
#
_entry.id   c155b45058919af5697a6f6b902b64b9
#
_cell.length_a   1.000
_cell.length_b   1.000
_cell.length_c   1.000
_cell.angle_alpha   90.00
_cell.angle_beta   90.00
_cell.angle_gamma   90.00
#
_symmetry.space_group_name_H-M   'P 1'
#
loop_
_entity.id
_entity.type
_entity.pdbx_description
1 polymer ?
#
loop_
_entity_poly.entity_id
_entity_poly.type
_entity_poly.pdbx_seq_one_letter_code
_entity_poly.pdbx_strand_id
1 'polypeptide(L)'
;TTLNLKWQRDAERILSRGKRRGAMVVLDCVTGEVLVMASTPSYDPNMFIPNISQKDYDALRNDPAGPLGARAFQGRYPPASTFKVLTVASALKNNKITENTQIYCPASITIGNHVFNNWSKTPLGDINCIRALAMSNNPFMYQMGLKLGAEALMDTARAFGLGERTGLPIPDDPGLVPTSDYMIRNYKRDFMSGDAANLSIGQG
;
A
#
# COMPACT_ATOMS: atom_id res chain seq x y z
N THR A 1 -26.67 2.82 2.74
CA THR A 1 -25.24 3.14 2.62
C THR A 1 -24.75 3.85 3.88
N THR A 2 -23.51 3.58 4.26
CA THR A 2 -22.84 4.20 5.41
C THR A 2 -22.12 5.50 5.02
N LEU A 3 -22.08 5.85 3.74
CA LEU A 3 -21.40 7.04 3.24
C LEU A 3 -21.99 8.33 3.85
N ASN A 4 -21.10 9.18 4.38
CA ASN A 4 -21.45 10.51 4.82
C ASN A 4 -21.39 11.49 3.65
N LEU A 5 -22.53 11.95 3.17
CA LEU A 5 -22.62 12.80 1.97
C LEU A 5 -21.76 14.07 2.08
N LYS A 6 -21.72 14.71 3.24
CA LYS A 6 -20.92 15.94 3.43
C LYS A 6 -19.43 15.64 3.31
N TRP A 7 -18.96 14.59 3.99
CA TRP A 7 -17.54 14.20 3.95
C TRP A 7 -17.14 13.67 2.56
N GLN A 8 -18.03 12.95 1.88
CA GLN A 8 -17.82 12.48 0.52
C GLN A 8 -17.59 13.68 -0.44
N ARG A 9 -18.45 14.68 -0.40
CA ARG A 9 -18.31 15.90 -1.21
C ARG A 9 -17.05 16.70 -0.85
N ASP A 10 -16.70 16.78 0.42
CA ASP A 10 -15.47 17.43 0.86
C ASP A 10 -14.23 16.70 0.34
N ALA A 11 -14.21 15.37 0.39
CA ALA A 11 -13.14 14.55 -0.15
C ALA A 11 -12.97 14.72 -1.66
N GLU A 12 -14.06 14.67 -2.41
CA GLU A 12 -14.05 14.91 -3.86
C GLU A 12 -13.52 16.30 -4.21
N ARG A 13 -13.96 17.32 -3.48
CA ARG A 13 -13.47 18.69 -3.64
C ARG A 13 -11.98 18.83 -3.32
N ILE A 14 -11.49 18.17 -2.27
CA ILE A 14 -10.08 18.18 -1.89
C ILE A 14 -9.23 17.50 -2.96
N LEU A 15 -9.64 16.32 -3.41
CA LEU A 15 -8.95 15.55 -4.43
C LEU A 15 -8.87 16.29 -5.77
N SER A 16 -9.95 16.97 -6.17
CA SER A 16 -10.02 17.67 -7.45
C SER A 16 -9.13 18.92 -7.54
N ARG A 17 -8.80 19.56 -6.41
CA ARG A 17 -8.00 20.79 -6.37
C ARG A 17 -6.61 20.67 -6.99
N GLY A 18 -6.00 19.48 -6.92
CA GLY A 18 -4.63 19.27 -7.37
C GLY A 18 -4.49 18.79 -8.81
N LYS A 19 -5.59 18.57 -9.56
CA LYS A 19 -5.61 17.90 -10.89
C LYS A 19 -4.80 16.57 -10.89
N ARG A 20 -4.74 15.90 -9.75
CA ARG A 20 -3.98 14.66 -9.53
C ARG A 20 -4.92 13.46 -9.63
N ARG A 21 -4.38 12.32 -10.02
CA ARG A 21 -5.10 11.06 -9.89
C ARG A 21 -4.95 10.55 -8.47
N GLY A 22 -6.03 10.10 -7.86
CA GLY A 22 -5.96 9.60 -6.49
C GLY A 22 -7.29 9.09 -5.97
N ALA A 23 -7.28 8.68 -4.72
CA ALA A 23 -8.46 8.24 -4.00
C ALA A 23 -8.38 8.67 -2.53
N MET A 24 -9.53 8.76 -1.89
CA MET A 24 -9.65 8.94 -0.45
C MET A 24 -10.70 7.97 0.08
N VAL A 25 -10.31 7.16 1.06
CA VAL A 25 -11.21 6.26 1.78
C VAL A 25 -11.13 6.63 3.25
N VAL A 26 -12.29 6.77 3.90
CA VAL A 26 -12.39 7.00 5.33
C VAL A 26 -13.25 5.91 5.94
N LEU A 27 -12.73 5.24 6.93
CA LEU A 27 -13.40 4.19 7.67
C LEU A 27 -13.65 4.65 9.12
N ASP A 28 -14.78 4.24 9.66
CA ASP A 28 -14.97 4.28 11.11
C ASP A 28 -14.09 3.20 11.75
N CYS A 29 -13.25 3.59 12.70
CA CYS A 29 -12.28 2.67 13.31
C CYS A 29 -12.90 1.69 14.34
N VAL A 30 -14.15 1.92 14.74
CA VAL A 30 -14.87 1.07 15.70
C VAL A 30 -15.77 0.07 14.97
N THR A 31 -16.50 0.55 13.95
CA THR A 31 -17.50 -0.26 13.23
C THR A 31 -16.96 -0.85 11.93
N GLY A 32 -15.89 -0.29 11.37
CA GLY A 32 -15.40 -0.63 10.04
C GLY A 32 -16.24 -0.07 8.89
N GLU A 33 -17.26 0.73 9.18
CA GLU A 33 -18.12 1.33 8.17
C GLU A 33 -17.35 2.29 7.26
N VAL A 34 -17.62 2.22 5.96
CA VAL A 34 -17.04 3.14 4.97
C VAL A 34 -17.83 4.44 4.98
N LEU A 35 -17.21 5.51 5.44
CA LEU A 35 -17.80 6.85 5.53
C LEU A 35 -17.50 7.70 4.30
N VAL A 36 -16.37 7.47 3.62
CA VAL A 36 -15.96 8.14 2.37
C VAL A 36 -15.30 7.12 1.46
N MET A 37 -15.64 7.19 0.17
CA MET A 37 -15.01 6.43 -0.90
C MET A 37 -14.97 7.28 -2.17
N ALA A 38 -13.95 8.11 -2.30
CA ALA A 38 -13.81 9.08 -3.38
C ALA A 38 -12.64 8.73 -4.30
N SER A 39 -12.83 8.91 -5.59
CA SER A 39 -11.79 8.75 -6.63
C SER A 39 -11.71 10.01 -7.49
N THR A 40 -10.51 10.33 -7.99
CA THR A 40 -10.31 11.46 -8.91
C THR A 40 -9.30 11.09 -10.00
N PRO A 41 -9.51 11.54 -11.27
CA PRO A 41 -10.75 12.16 -11.76
C PRO A 41 -11.92 11.19 -11.66
N SER A 42 -13.12 11.74 -11.70
CA SER A 42 -14.40 11.04 -11.70
C SER A 42 -15.29 11.56 -12.81
N TYR A 43 -16.48 11.04 -12.90
CA TYR A 43 -17.50 11.46 -13.88
C TYR A 43 -18.84 11.66 -13.17
N ASP A 44 -19.76 12.36 -13.81
CA ASP A 44 -21.14 12.48 -13.32
C ASP A 44 -21.92 11.18 -13.66
N PRO A 45 -22.35 10.40 -12.67
CA PRO A 45 -23.10 9.17 -12.93
C PRO A 45 -24.47 9.41 -13.57
N ASN A 46 -25.02 10.62 -13.49
CA ASN A 46 -26.28 10.98 -14.14
C ASN A 46 -26.17 10.96 -15.67
N MET A 47 -24.97 11.06 -16.24
CA MET A 47 -24.74 10.88 -17.68
C MET A 47 -25.21 9.51 -18.20
N PHE A 48 -25.31 8.52 -17.32
CA PHE A 48 -25.76 7.16 -17.66
C PHE A 48 -27.28 6.98 -17.59
N ILE A 49 -28.05 8.01 -17.23
CA ILE A 49 -29.50 7.94 -17.01
C ILE A 49 -30.25 8.78 -18.05
N PRO A 50 -31.16 8.18 -18.85
CA PRO A 50 -31.46 6.76 -18.94
C PRO A 50 -30.38 5.95 -19.65
N ASN A 51 -29.63 6.57 -20.56
CA ASN A 51 -28.51 5.97 -21.29
C ASN A 51 -27.51 7.06 -21.68
N ILE A 52 -26.22 6.78 -21.52
CA ILE A 52 -25.16 7.65 -22.01
C ILE A 52 -25.06 7.59 -23.55
N SER A 53 -24.76 8.72 -24.19
CA SER A 53 -24.46 8.70 -25.63
C SER A 53 -23.14 7.99 -25.91
N GLN A 54 -23.03 7.32 -27.09
CA GLN A 54 -21.78 6.70 -27.51
C GLN A 54 -20.61 7.69 -27.51
N LYS A 55 -20.87 8.92 -27.98
CA LYS A 55 -19.87 9.99 -28.01
C LYS A 55 -19.31 10.32 -26.60
N ASP A 56 -20.20 10.48 -25.62
CA ASP A 56 -19.81 10.83 -24.25
C ASP A 56 -19.12 9.66 -23.54
N TYR A 57 -19.60 8.44 -23.79
CA TYR A 57 -18.94 7.24 -23.29
C TYR A 57 -17.54 7.09 -23.87
N ASP A 58 -17.35 7.28 -25.17
CA ASP A 58 -16.04 7.21 -25.82
C ASP A 58 -15.10 8.32 -25.29
N ALA A 59 -15.63 9.51 -25.02
CA ALA A 59 -14.87 10.59 -24.41
C ALA A 59 -14.34 10.19 -23.01
N LEU A 60 -15.21 9.62 -22.15
CA LEU A 60 -14.79 9.13 -20.82
C LEU A 60 -13.81 7.95 -20.91
N ARG A 61 -14.06 7.02 -21.83
CA ARG A 61 -13.24 5.82 -22.00
C ARG A 61 -11.84 6.12 -22.51
N ASN A 62 -11.75 7.08 -23.45
CA ASN A 62 -10.49 7.42 -24.10
C ASN A 62 -9.74 8.57 -23.39
N ASP A 63 -10.30 9.13 -22.32
CA ASP A 63 -9.61 10.15 -21.52
C ASP A 63 -8.38 9.54 -20.83
N PRO A 64 -7.16 10.00 -21.16
CA PRO A 64 -5.94 9.48 -20.55
C PRO A 64 -5.88 9.69 -19.04
N ALA A 65 -6.71 10.57 -18.47
CA ALA A 65 -6.85 10.72 -17.03
C ALA A 65 -7.59 9.55 -16.37
N GLY A 66 -8.36 8.78 -17.16
CA GLY A 66 -9.06 7.56 -16.73
C GLY A 66 -10.15 7.84 -15.69
N PRO A 67 -11.17 8.67 -15.99
CA PRO A 67 -12.23 9.02 -15.04
C PRO A 67 -13.12 7.83 -14.66
N LEU A 68 -13.24 6.82 -15.53
CA LEU A 68 -14.01 5.60 -15.25
C LEU A 68 -13.33 4.66 -14.24
N GLY A 69 -12.06 4.90 -13.91
CA GLY A 69 -11.32 4.07 -12.98
C GLY A 69 -11.71 4.33 -11.51
N ALA A 70 -12.29 3.34 -10.86
CA ALA A 70 -12.68 3.41 -9.45
C ALA A 70 -11.48 3.18 -8.52
N ARG A 71 -10.60 4.17 -8.43
CA ARG A 71 -9.31 4.07 -7.73
C ARG A 71 -9.41 3.71 -6.26
N ALA A 72 -10.50 4.09 -5.62
CA ALA A 72 -10.71 3.85 -4.19
C ALA A 72 -10.88 2.36 -3.84
N PHE A 73 -11.34 1.53 -4.77
CA PHE A 73 -11.60 0.10 -4.52
C PHE A 73 -11.13 -0.85 -5.61
N GLN A 74 -10.61 -0.33 -6.73
CA GLN A 74 -10.04 -1.13 -7.83
C GLN A 74 -8.58 -0.78 -8.13
N GLY A 75 -8.06 0.29 -7.53
CA GLY A 75 -6.68 0.72 -7.75
C GLY A 75 -5.68 -0.15 -6.97
N ARG A 76 -4.65 -0.65 -7.66
CA ARG A 76 -3.50 -1.32 -7.04
C ARG A 76 -2.35 -0.34 -6.92
N TYR A 77 -1.88 -0.15 -5.71
CA TYR A 77 -0.77 0.74 -5.41
C TYR A 77 0.21 0.06 -4.47
N PRO A 78 1.53 0.23 -4.65
CA PRO A 78 2.48 -0.23 -3.65
C PRO A 78 2.24 0.55 -2.35
N PRO A 79 2.09 -0.15 -1.21
CA PRO A 79 1.80 0.49 0.07
C PRO A 79 2.94 1.37 0.59
N ALA A 80 4.15 1.18 0.08
CA ALA A 80 5.36 1.91 0.48
C ALA A 80 5.51 1.94 2.03
N SER A 81 5.95 3.04 2.60
CA SER A 81 6.28 3.14 4.03
C SER A 81 5.11 2.85 4.98
N THR A 82 3.86 2.81 4.52
CA THR A 82 2.75 2.38 5.37
C THR A 82 2.84 0.90 5.74
N PHE A 83 3.47 0.09 4.91
CA PHE A 83 3.72 -1.34 5.15
C PHE A 83 4.70 -1.60 6.32
N LYS A 84 5.52 -0.63 6.70
CA LYS A 84 6.53 -0.79 7.77
C LYS A 84 5.94 -1.17 9.13
N VAL A 85 4.69 -0.81 9.37
CA VAL A 85 3.95 -1.23 10.56
C VAL A 85 3.81 -2.76 10.58
N LEU A 86 3.48 -3.36 9.42
CA LEU A 86 3.36 -4.82 9.28
C LEU A 86 4.73 -5.50 9.43
N THR A 87 5.78 -4.88 8.91
CA THR A 87 7.15 -5.39 9.05
C THR A 87 7.58 -5.46 10.52
N VAL A 88 7.32 -4.40 11.28
CA VAL A 88 7.61 -4.37 12.72
C VAL A 88 6.72 -5.36 13.47
N ALA A 89 5.42 -5.43 13.16
CA ALA A 89 4.50 -6.40 13.75
C ALA A 89 4.96 -7.84 13.50
N SER A 90 5.40 -8.15 12.27
CA SER A 90 5.97 -9.45 11.91
C SER A 90 7.23 -9.75 12.71
N ALA A 91 8.14 -8.77 12.86
CA ALA A 91 9.39 -8.95 13.58
C ALA A 91 9.17 -9.20 15.09
N LEU A 92 8.22 -8.50 15.69
CA LEU A 92 7.80 -8.70 17.08
C LEU A 92 7.13 -10.07 17.27
N LYS A 93 6.14 -10.40 16.42
CA LYS A 93 5.40 -11.67 16.46
C LYS A 93 6.33 -12.89 16.34
N ASN A 94 7.34 -12.81 15.47
CA ASN A 94 8.30 -13.88 15.24
C ASN A 94 9.52 -13.83 16.19
N ASN A 95 9.48 -13.04 17.25
CA ASN A 95 10.55 -12.90 18.25
C ASN A 95 11.92 -12.56 17.64
N LYS A 96 11.95 -11.82 16.51
CA LYS A 96 13.18 -11.33 15.89
C LYS A 96 13.73 -10.09 16.59
N ILE A 97 12.86 -9.34 17.23
CA ILE A 97 13.14 -8.16 18.08
C ILE A 97 12.15 -8.10 19.24
N THR A 98 12.49 -7.28 20.21
CA THR A 98 11.59 -6.69 21.20
C THR A 98 11.47 -5.19 20.92
N GLU A 99 10.57 -4.48 21.58
CA GLU A 99 10.43 -3.03 21.46
C GLU A 99 11.70 -2.26 21.86
N ASN A 100 12.55 -2.87 22.73
CA ASN A 100 13.79 -2.26 23.23
C ASN A 100 15.03 -2.68 22.43
N THR A 101 14.90 -3.61 21.48
CA THR A 101 16.04 -4.08 20.67
C THR A 101 16.62 -2.91 19.86
N GLN A 102 17.90 -2.60 20.11
CA GLN A 102 18.64 -1.59 19.35
C GLN A 102 19.31 -2.22 18.13
N ILE A 103 19.20 -1.55 16.99
CA ILE A 103 19.79 -1.97 15.72
C ILE A 103 20.46 -0.76 15.08
N TYR A 104 21.74 -0.93 14.73
CA TYR A 104 22.48 0.10 14.01
C TYR A 104 21.90 0.31 12.61
N CYS A 105 21.58 1.56 12.30
CA CYS A 105 20.96 1.97 11.04
C CYS A 105 21.88 2.96 10.28
N PRO A 106 22.71 2.45 9.34
CA PRO A 106 23.53 3.27 8.47
C PRO A 106 22.66 4.05 7.45
N ALA A 107 23.31 4.91 6.66
CA ALA A 107 22.65 5.61 5.56
C ALA A 107 22.25 4.67 4.39
N SER A 108 22.92 3.53 4.28
CA SER A 108 22.61 2.49 3.28
C SER A 108 23.10 1.14 3.77
N ILE A 109 22.54 0.05 3.24
CA ILE A 109 23.05 -1.32 3.42
C ILE A 109 23.25 -1.98 2.06
N THR A 110 24.25 -2.85 1.96
CA THR A 110 24.47 -3.66 0.75
C THR A 110 23.86 -5.04 0.96
N ILE A 111 23.05 -5.49 0.01
CA ILE A 111 22.41 -6.81 0.00
C ILE A 111 22.73 -7.46 -1.34
N GLY A 112 23.50 -8.53 -1.32
CA GLY A 112 24.08 -9.08 -2.54
C GLY A 112 24.97 -8.03 -3.21
N ASN A 113 24.71 -7.73 -4.48
CA ASN A 113 25.45 -6.73 -5.28
C ASN A 113 24.74 -5.37 -5.37
N HIS A 114 23.66 -5.15 -4.59
CA HIS A 114 22.88 -3.93 -4.67
C HIS A 114 22.96 -3.12 -3.38
N VAL A 115 23.02 -1.78 -3.52
CA VAL A 115 23.00 -0.83 -2.42
C VAL A 115 21.57 -0.36 -2.19
N PHE A 116 21.07 -0.56 -0.99
CA PHE A 116 19.74 -0.15 -0.55
C PHE A 116 19.88 1.11 0.33
N ASN A 117 19.38 2.24 -0.16
CA ASN A 117 19.55 3.52 0.47
C ASN A 117 18.42 3.84 1.46
N ASN A 118 18.77 4.59 2.50
CA ASN A 118 17.79 5.35 3.26
C ASN A 118 17.40 6.62 2.50
N TRP A 119 16.29 7.25 2.92
CA TRP A 119 15.92 8.59 2.44
C TRP A 119 16.89 9.67 2.96
N SER A 120 17.51 9.46 4.14
CA SER A 120 18.55 10.31 4.71
C SER A 120 19.94 9.77 4.36
N LYS A 121 20.85 10.67 4.00
CA LYS A 121 22.27 10.34 3.77
C LYS A 121 23.07 10.25 5.08
N THR A 122 22.48 10.62 6.21
CA THR A 122 23.12 10.56 7.54
C THR A 122 22.65 9.29 8.26
N PRO A 123 23.56 8.47 8.82
CA PRO A 123 23.21 7.36 9.68
C PRO A 123 22.39 7.82 10.90
N LEU A 124 21.41 7.03 11.32
CA LEU A 124 20.68 7.27 12.57
C LEU A 124 21.31 6.59 13.78
N GLY A 125 22.34 5.76 13.57
CA GLY A 125 22.97 4.99 14.66
C GLY A 125 22.07 3.89 15.18
N ASP A 126 22.21 3.54 16.46
CA ASP A 126 21.41 2.52 17.11
C ASP A 126 20.03 3.06 17.46
N ILE A 127 18.99 2.41 16.91
CA ILE A 127 17.59 2.77 17.13
C ILE A 127 16.74 1.52 17.35
N ASN A 128 15.65 1.67 18.09
CA ASN A 128 14.65 0.63 18.25
C ASN A 128 13.52 0.75 17.20
N CYS A 129 12.57 -0.19 17.21
CA CYS A 129 11.48 -0.22 16.24
C CYS A 129 10.55 1.00 16.34
N ILE A 130 10.35 1.57 17.53
CA ILE A 130 9.53 2.78 17.73
C ILE A 130 10.18 3.96 17.00
N ARG A 131 11.48 4.17 17.21
CA ARG A 131 12.22 5.23 16.54
C ARG A 131 12.32 4.99 15.03
N ALA A 132 12.48 3.72 14.62
CA ALA A 132 12.52 3.34 13.21
C ALA A 132 11.21 3.66 12.47
N LEU A 133 10.06 3.40 13.08
CA LEU A 133 8.74 3.77 12.53
C LEU A 133 8.57 5.29 12.50
N ALA A 134 8.86 6.00 13.60
CA ALA A 134 8.72 7.45 13.69
C ALA A 134 9.56 8.19 12.63
N MET A 135 10.77 7.67 12.35
CA MET A 135 11.69 8.24 11.36
C MET A 135 11.54 7.62 9.97
N SER A 136 10.59 6.69 9.79
CA SER A 136 10.43 5.94 8.53
C SER A 136 11.75 5.37 8.00
N ASN A 137 12.58 4.81 8.88
CA ASN A 137 13.93 4.35 8.56
C ASN A 137 13.92 3.09 7.70
N ASN A 138 14.47 3.15 6.49
CA ASN A 138 14.54 2.01 5.58
C ASN A 138 15.57 0.95 6.03
N PRO A 139 16.83 1.29 6.43
CA PRO A 139 17.82 0.31 6.85
C PRO A 139 17.38 -0.57 8.02
N PHE A 140 16.58 -0.04 8.96
CA PHE A 140 15.97 -0.87 10.00
C PHE A 140 15.06 -1.95 9.37
N MET A 141 14.17 -1.51 8.47
CA MET A 141 13.19 -2.42 7.85
C MET A 141 13.87 -3.44 6.93
N TYR A 142 14.87 -3.04 6.15
CA TYR A 142 15.66 -3.96 5.34
C TYR A 142 16.27 -5.09 6.19
N GLN A 143 16.85 -4.73 7.34
CA GLN A 143 17.40 -5.73 8.27
C GLN A 143 16.31 -6.64 8.85
N MET A 144 15.10 -6.11 9.09
CA MET A 144 13.96 -6.94 9.49
C MET A 144 13.53 -7.87 8.36
N GLY A 145 13.46 -7.36 7.13
CA GLY A 145 13.15 -8.17 5.94
C GLY A 145 14.10 -9.35 5.77
N LEU A 146 15.41 -9.10 5.96
CA LEU A 146 16.44 -10.14 5.89
C LEU A 146 16.31 -11.18 7.03
N LYS A 147 15.96 -10.74 8.25
CA LYS A 147 15.78 -11.63 9.40
C LYS A 147 14.50 -12.47 9.33
N LEU A 148 13.47 -11.98 8.69
CA LEU A 148 12.15 -12.61 8.58
C LEU A 148 12.04 -13.49 7.33
N GLY A 149 12.61 -13.04 6.22
CA GLY A 149 12.33 -13.56 4.89
C GLY A 149 11.01 -13.05 4.31
N ALA A 150 10.82 -13.25 3.02
CA ALA A 150 9.64 -12.79 2.31
C ALA A 150 8.34 -13.46 2.78
N GLU A 151 8.38 -14.78 3.04
CA GLU A 151 7.18 -15.54 3.43
C GLU A 151 6.56 -15.01 4.73
N ALA A 152 7.36 -14.81 5.79
CA ALA A 152 6.86 -14.32 7.06
C ALA A 152 6.26 -12.90 6.96
N LEU A 153 6.80 -12.05 6.08
CA LEU A 153 6.23 -10.74 5.76
C LEU A 153 4.88 -10.89 5.06
N MET A 154 4.79 -11.77 4.06
CA MET A 154 3.57 -11.98 3.30
C MET A 154 2.48 -12.67 4.12
N ASP A 155 2.84 -13.60 5.02
CA ASP A 155 1.89 -14.20 5.96
C ASP A 155 1.33 -13.16 6.93
N THR A 156 2.18 -12.24 7.38
CA THR A 156 1.71 -11.12 8.20
C THR A 156 0.78 -10.20 7.39
N ALA A 157 1.12 -9.89 6.15
CA ALA A 157 0.27 -9.09 5.27
C ALA A 157 -1.12 -9.72 5.10
N ARG A 158 -1.18 -11.05 4.85
CA ARG A 158 -2.47 -11.77 4.76
C ARG A 158 -3.24 -11.75 6.07
N ALA A 159 -2.57 -11.90 7.21
CA ALA A 159 -3.21 -11.82 8.53
C ALA A 159 -3.83 -10.44 8.80
N PHE A 160 -3.38 -9.38 8.12
CA PHE A 160 -3.97 -8.05 8.10
C PHE A 160 -5.00 -7.85 6.98
N GLY A 161 -5.39 -8.90 6.25
CA GLY A 161 -6.40 -8.86 5.20
C GLY A 161 -5.90 -8.39 3.82
N LEU A 162 -4.58 -8.18 3.64
CA LEU A 162 -4.06 -7.86 2.31
C LEU A 162 -4.14 -9.10 1.40
N GLY A 163 -4.51 -8.87 0.14
CA GLY A 163 -4.67 -9.96 -0.84
C GLY A 163 -6.06 -10.59 -0.82
N GLU A 164 -6.98 -10.09 0.00
CA GLU A 164 -8.36 -10.56 0.10
C GLU A 164 -9.36 -9.48 -0.31
N ARG A 165 -10.54 -9.90 -0.74
CA ARG A 165 -11.63 -8.97 -1.02
C ARG A 165 -12.15 -8.38 0.28
N THR A 166 -12.55 -7.11 0.24
CA THR A 166 -13.02 -6.37 1.42
C THR A 166 -14.39 -6.82 1.94
N GLY A 167 -15.13 -7.59 1.15
CA GLY A 167 -16.52 -7.96 1.46
C GLY A 167 -17.55 -6.88 1.13
N LEU A 168 -17.14 -5.77 0.54
CA LEU A 168 -18.07 -4.76 0.03
C LEU A 168 -18.90 -5.35 -1.13
N PRO A 169 -20.19 -4.95 -1.27
CA PRO A 169 -21.07 -5.43 -2.34
C PRO A 169 -20.79 -4.74 -3.69
N ILE A 170 -19.52 -4.48 -3.98
CA ILE A 170 -19.00 -3.88 -5.21
C ILE A 170 -17.77 -4.67 -5.66
N PRO A 171 -17.43 -4.66 -6.97
CA PRO A 171 -16.30 -5.41 -7.52
C PRO A 171 -14.96 -4.74 -7.16
N ASP A 172 -14.53 -4.91 -5.90
CA ASP A 172 -13.24 -4.46 -5.41
C ASP A 172 -12.09 -5.34 -5.92
N ASP A 173 -10.87 -4.79 -5.90
CA ASP A 173 -9.64 -5.51 -6.22
C ASP A 173 -8.94 -5.93 -4.93
N PRO A 174 -8.65 -7.23 -4.73
CA PRO A 174 -7.97 -7.70 -3.52
C PRO A 174 -6.51 -7.26 -3.42
N GLY A 175 -5.95 -6.70 -4.48
CA GLY A 175 -4.53 -6.41 -4.58
C GLY A 175 -3.69 -7.65 -4.86
N LEU A 176 -2.39 -7.54 -4.64
CA LEU A 176 -1.43 -8.62 -4.84
C LEU A 176 -0.54 -8.77 -3.61
N VAL A 177 -0.62 -9.92 -2.95
CA VAL A 177 0.37 -10.39 -1.99
C VAL A 177 1.13 -11.53 -2.65
N PRO A 178 2.38 -11.33 -3.09
CA PRO A 178 3.12 -12.33 -3.86
C PRO A 178 3.37 -13.59 -3.03
N THR A 179 3.48 -14.73 -3.74
CA THR A 179 3.86 -16.04 -3.20
C THR A 179 5.07 -16.56 -3.94
N SER A 180 5.76 -17.59 -3.40
CA SER A 180 6.82 -18.27 -4.15
C SER A 180 6.35 -18.76 -5.51
N ASP A 181 5.14 -19.34 -5.59
CA ASP A 181 4.52 -19.74 -6.86
C ASP A 181 4.32 -18.57 -7.82
N TYR A 182 3.91 -17.41 -7.31
CA TYR A 182 3.78 -16.20 -8.12
C TYR A 182 5.15 -15.77 -8.67
N MET A 183 6.19 -15.78 -7.84
CA MET A 183 7.55 -15.43 -8.24
C MET A 183 8.07 -16.39 -9.30
N ILE A 184 7.91 -17.69 -9.11
CA ILE A 184 8.35 -18.72 -10.05
C ILE A 184 7.63 -18.57 -11.40
N ARG A 185 6.30 -18.38 -11.39
CA ARG A 185 5.51 -18.23 -12.63
C ARG A 185 5.86 -16.97 -13.41
N ASN A 186 6.01 -15.84 -12.73
CA ASN A 186 6.17 -14.55 -13.40
C ASN A 186 7.63 -14.14 -13.61
N TYR A 187 8.53 -14.51 -12.68
CA TYR A 187 9.93 -14.09 -12.69
C TYR A 187 10.92 -15.24 -12.90
N LYS A 188 10.42 -16.50 -13.00
CA LYS A 188 11.22 -17.73 -13.19
C LYS A 188 12.27 -17.95 -12.09
N ARG A 189 12.03 -17.43 -10.91
CA ARG A 189 12.84 -17.58 -9.71
C ARG A 189 12.00 -17.46 -8.45
N ASP A 190 12.50 -17.95 -7.34
CA ASP A 190 11.91 -17.73 -6.02
C ASP A 190 12.35 -16.37 -5.42
N PHE A 191 11.83 -16.05 -4.23
CA PHE A 191 12.24 -14.87 -3.49
C PHE A 191 13.74 -14.86 -3.20
N MET A 192 14.33 -13.69 -3.33
CA MET A 192 15.71 -13.41 -2.96
C MET A 192 15.77 -12.41 -1.78
N SER A 193 16.93 -12.29 -1.15
CA SER A 193 17.14 -11.36 -0.04
C SER A 193 16.77 -9.90 -0.39
N GLY A 194 17.02 -9.48 -1.63
CA GLY A 194 16.64 -8.15 -2.12
C GLY A 194 15.13 -7.95 -2.20
N ASP A 195 14.39 -9.01 -2.55
CA ASP A 195 12.91 -8.94 -2.56
C ASP A 195 12.39 -8.78 -1.13
N ALA A 196 12.90 -9.57 -0.18
CA ALA A 196 12.52 -9.44 1.23
C ALA A 196 12.81 -8.04 1.80
N ALA A 197 13.92 -7.43 1.38
CA ALA A 197 14.23 -6.06 1.75
C ALA A 197 13.23 -5.06 1.14
N ASN A 198 12.93 -5.15 -0.16
CA ASN A 198 11.94 -4.27 -0.81
C ASN A 198 10.53 -4.46 -0.22
N LEU A 199 10.10 -5.71 -0.03
CA LEU A 199 8.82 -6.02 0.61
C LEU A 199 8.71 -5.40 2.01
N SER A 200 9.82 -5.39 2.78
CA SER A 200 9.82 -4.83 4.14
C SER A 200 9.51 -3.33 4.21
N ILE A 201 9.62 -2.62 3.09
CA ILE A 201 9.26 -1.21 2.98
C ILE A 201 8.06 -0.97 2.05
N GLY A 202 7.35 -2.05 1.69
CA GLY A 202 6.18 -2.01 0.83
C GLY A 202 6.47 -1.64 -0.63
N GLN A 203 7.66 -1.97 -1.12
CA GLN A 203 8.11 -1.76 -2.50
C GLN A 203 8.57 -3.10 -3.07
N GLY A 204 7.65 -3.96 -3.45
CA GLY A 204 7.96 -5.28 -3.98
C GLY A 204 6.91 -5.74 -4.99
#